data_80a8299e2bb153c3f93f5d51f6508d35
#
_entry.id   80a8299e2bb153c3f93f5d51f6508d35
#
_cell.length_a   1.000
_cell.length_b   1.000
_cell.length_c   1.000
_cell.angle_alpha   90.00
_cell.angle_beta   90.00
_cell.angle_gamma   90.00
#
_symmetry.space_group_name_H-M   'P 1'
#
loop_
_entity.id
_entity.type
_entity.pdbx_description
1 polymer ?
#
loop_
_entity_poly.entity_id
_entity_poly.type
_entity_poly.pdbx_seq_one_letter_code
_entity_poly.pdbx_strand_id
1 'polypeptide(L)'
;MTGSARLAKFGSPTPARPHLVTVDPPLPSRRIGRLQRGAHVIHYEVTGAGPAIVFAHGLGGNQLSWWQQVAHFAPRYACITFAHRGFAPSSSIAGGPDPADYAGDLAALIEHLGLAEVRILAQSMGGTTAVEYALRHTGKLKALVLASTTGTIDPARMREPERSRLQEWAAASAHASADCARRGIHVAAGARMASEQPALHLLYRHIDDMNASLDKPALRQRLMRARTRAPEELAAADCPVLFIVGDEDLVIPPFAADAIAAVVPQARALHIADAGHSVYFERAQLFNQHVADFLERAG
;
A
#
# COMPACT_ATOMS: atom_id res chain seq x y z
N MET A 1 -32.33 46.28 57.36
CA MET A 1 -32.98 45.72 56.15
C MET A 1 -32.07 44.61 55.67
N THR A 2 -32.42 43.38 56.00
CA THR A 2 -31.63 42.17 55.68
C THR A 2 -32.26 41.48 54.47
N GLY A 3 -31.56 41.59 53.31
CA GLY A 3 -31.98 40.89 52.08
C GLY A 3 -31.43 39.46 52.01
N SER A 4 -32.28 38.47 52.19
CA SER A 4 -31.94 37.05 52.03
C SER A 4 -31.92 36.67 50.55
N ALA A 5 -30.73 36.36 50.01
CA ALA A 5 -30.58 35.80 48.65
C ALA A 5 -30.95 34.31 48.66
N ARG A 6 -31.99 33.92 47.95
CA ARG A 6 -32.34 32.52 47.71
C ARG A 6 -31.37 31.92 46.68
N LEU A 7 -30.60 30.94 47.09
CA LEU A 7 -29.80 30.07 46.23
C LEU A 7 -30.77 29.16 45.40
N ALA A 8 -30.74 29.33 44.06
CA ALA A 8 -31.43 28.43 43.15
C ALA A 8 -30.72 27.07 43.15
N LYS A 9 -31.46 26.00 43.47
CA LYS A 9 -31.00 24.62 43.35
C LYS A 9 -30.96 24.25 41.89
N PHE A 10 -29.75 24.16 41.30
CA PHE A 10 -29.56 23.51 40.01
C PHE A 10 -29.80 22.01 40.19
N GLY A 11 -30.84 21.49 39.57
CA GLY A 11 -31.09 20.05 39.48
C GLY A 11 -29.94 19.39 38.70
N SER A 12 -29.38 18.33 39.25
CA SER A 12 -28.38 17.54 38.56
C SER A 12 -28.96 16.94 37.28
N PRO A 13 -28.31 17.11 36.11
CA PRO A 13 -28.83 16.47 34.89
C PRO A 13 -28.76 14.96 35.04
N THR A 14 -29.89 14.28 34.80
CA THR A 14 -29.95 12.82 34.71
C THR A 14 -29.00 12.37 33.58
N PRO A 15 -28.06 11.44 33.83
CA PRO A 15 -27.19 10.98 32.78
C PRO A 15 -28.02 10.33 31.66
N ALA A 16 -27.87 10.83 30.42
CA ALA A 16 -28.48 10.22 29.25
C ALA A 16 -27.98 8.78 29.14
N ARG A 17 -28.91 7.83 28.98
CA ARG A 17 -28.52 6.42 28.72
C ARG A 17 -27.73 6.38 27.42
N PRO A 18 -26.59 5.65 27.37
CA PRO A 18 -25.85 5.51 26.14
C PRO A 18 -26.77 4.83 25.10
N HIS A 19 -26.99 5.50 23.97
CA HIS A 19 -27.62 4.88 22.82
C HIS A 19 -26.67 3.85 22.24
N LEU A 20 -26.96 2.56 22.43
CA LEU A 20 -26.30 1.49 21.73
C LEU A 20 -26.61 1.62 20.24
N VAL A 21 -25.59 2.00 19.45
CA VAL A 21 -25.71 1.97 17.99
C VAL A 21 -25.61 0.51 17.56
N THR A 22 -26.74 -0.05 17.13
CA THR A 22 -26.71 -1.37 16.47
C THR A 22 -26.14 -1.20 15.08
N VAL A 23 -24.99 -1.85 14.80
CA VAL A 23 -24.40 -1.89 13.47
C VAL A 23 -24.99 -3.09 12.73
N ASP A 24 -25.76 -2.81 11.70
CA ASP A 24 -26.31 -3.83 10.80
C ASP A 24 -25.87 -3.49 9.36
N PRO A 25 -25.08 -4.32 8.68
CA PRO A 25 -24.64 -5.67 9.04
C PRO A 25 -23.51 -5.71 10.09
N PRO A 26 -23.26 -6.89 10.71
CA PRO A 26 -22.19 -7.04 11.69
C PRO A 26 -20.83 -6.72 11.07
N LEU A 27 -19.93 -6.16 11.88
CA LEU A 27 -18.57 -5.84 11.44
C LEU A 27 -17.86 -7.09 10.89
N PRO A 28 -17.05 -6.96 9.83
CA PRO A 28 -16.27 -8.07 9.29
C PRO A 28 -15.40 -8.72 10.36
N SER A 29 -15.39 -10.05 10.42
CA SER A 29 -14.52 -10.79 11.34
C SER A 29 -13.05 -10.56 11.00
N ARG A 30 -12.18 -10.48 12.02
CA ARG A 30 -10.72 -10.35 11.86
C ARG A 30 -10.04 -11.50 12.57
N ARG A 31 -9.08 -12.13 11.90
CA ARG A 31 -8.17 -13.14 12.48
C ARG A 31 -6.73 -12.77 12.18
N ILE A 32 -5.84 -13.03 13.13
CA ILE A 32 -4.40 -12.81 13.03
C ILE A 32 -3.76 -14.18 12.94
N GLY A 33 -2.77 -14.32 12.04
CA GLY A 33 -2.02 -15.55 11.84
C GLY A 33 -0.53 -15.32 11.68
N ARG A 34 0.20 -16.41 11.70
CA ARG A 34 1.66 -16.45 11.54
C ARG A 34 2.01 -17.60 10.62
N LEU A 35 2.76 -17.34 9.57
CA LEU A 35 3.27 -18.34 8.64
C LEU A 35 4.75 -18.57 8.92
N GLN A 36 5.14 -19.83 9.19
CA GLN A 36 6.54 -20.20 9.34
C GLN A 36 7.21 -20.34 7.96
N ARG A 37 8.34 -19.65 7.76
CA ARG A 37 9.15 -19.66 6.54
C ARG A 37 10.62 -19.97 6.88
N GLY A 38 10.97 -21.25 7.02
CA GLY A 38 12.27 -21.64 7.55
C GLY A 38 12.47 -21.09 8.96
N ALA A 39 13.54 -20.34 9.19
CA ALA A 39 13.82 -19.68 10.48
C ALA A 39 12.96 -18.41 10.72
N HIS A 40 12.17 -17.96 9.75
CA HIS A 40 11.45 -16.69 9.80
C HIS A 40 9.95 -16.89 9.91
N VAL A 41 9.27 -15.91 10.49
CA VAL A 41 7.81 -15.90 10.64
C VAL A 41 7.26 -14.67 9.88
N ILE A 42 6.28 -14.92 9.04
CA ILE A 42 5.49 -13.89 8.37
C ILE A 42 4.20 -13.69 9.15
N HIS A 43 3.99 -12.47 9.65
CA HIS A 43 2.73 -12.07 10.27
C HIS A 43 1.72 -11.70 9.19
N TYR A 44 0.48 -12.16 9.35
CA TYR A 44 -0.62 -11.78 8.46
C TYR A 44 -1.93 -11.62 9.22
N GLU A 45 -2.85 -10.90 8.60
CA GLU A 45 -4.20 -10.71 9.09
C GLU A 45 -5.20 -10.99 7.97
N VAL A 46 -6.34 -11.58 8.30
CA VAL A 46 -7.46 -11.77 7.38
C VAL A 46 -8.68 -11.08 7.98
N THR A 47 -9.23 -10.12 7.25
CA THR A 47 -10.44 -9.38 7.66
C THR A 47 -11.52 -9.56 6.61
N GLY A 48 -12.72 -9.94 7.04
CA GLY A 48 -13.85 -10.22 6.15
C GLY A 48 -13.84 -11.64 5.57
N ALA A 49 -14.70 -11.86 4.58
CA ALA A 49 -14.88 -13.12 3.88
C ALA A 49 -15.29 -12.86 2.42
N GLY A 50 -15.13 -13.88 1.57
CA GLY A 50 -15.43 -13.78 0.13
C GLY A 50 -14.17 -13.91 -0.73
N PRO A 51 -14.18 -13.39 -1.98
CA PRO A 51 -13.01 -13.42 -2.87
C PRO A 51 -11.80 -12.76 -2.21
N ALA A 52 -10.60 -13.33 -2.42
CA ALA A 52 -9.40 -12.87 -1.74
C ALA A 52 -8.78 -11.63 -2.40
N ILE A 53 -8.44 -10.63 -1.57
CA ILE A 53 -7.54 -9.52 -1.92
C ILE A 53 -6.34 -9.59 -0.99
N VAL A 54 -5.14 -9.63 -1.57
CA VAL A 54 -3.87 -9.61 -0.82
C VAL A 54 -3.19 -8.26 -0.99
N PHE A 55 -2.77 -7.67 0.11
CA PHE A 55 -2.19 -6.34 0.16
C PHE A 55 -0.70 -6.40 0.49
N ALA A 56 0.16 -5.96 -0.45
CA ALA A 56 1.60 -5.91 -0.30
C ALA A 56 2.08 -4.47 -0.07
N HIS A 57 2.61 -4.20 1.12
CA HIS A 57 3.00 -2.86 1.56
C HIS A 57 4.34 -2.37 0.99
N GLY A 58 4.56 -1.06 1.01
CA GLY A 58 5.79 -0.39 0.62
C GLY A 58 6.88 -0.39 1.72
N LEU A 59 8.03 0.19 1.39
CA LEU A 59 9.21 0.24 2.28
C LEU A 59 8.97 0.98 3.60
N GLY A 60 8.10 1.98 3.61
CA GLY A 60 7.71 2.74 4.82
C GLY A 60 6.51 2.14 5.55
N GLY A 61 6.13 0.89 5.29
CA GLY A 61 4.91 0.33 5.79
C GLY A 61 5.03 -1.04 6.45
N ASN A 62 3.89 -1.58 6.80
CA ASN A 62 3.64 -2.95 7.23
C ASN A 62 2.16 -3.29 6.94
N GLN A 63 1.61 -4.36 7.54
CA GLN A 63 0.22 -4.76 7.35
C GLN A 63 -0.79 -3.65 7.72
N LEU A 64 -0.44 -2.72 8.61
CA LEU A 64 -1.33 -1.63 9.04
C LEU A 64 -1.50 -0.55 7.96
N SER A 65 -0.59 -0.43 7.01
CA SER A 65 -0.63 0.60 5.97
C SER A 65 -1.94 0.58 5.16
N TRP A 66 -2.59 -0.57 5.08
CA TRP A 66 -3.79 -0.81 4.28
C TRP A 66 -5.11 -0.65 5.06
N TRP A 67 -5.09 -0.04 6.25
CA TRP A 67 -6.24 0.05 7.14
C TRP A 67 -7.50 0.66 6.48
N GLN A 68 -7.36 1.66 5.62
CA GLN A 68 -8.47 2.29 4.90
C GLN A 68 -9.05 1.36 3.82
N GLN A 69 -8.19 0.62 3.11
CA GLN A 69 -8.59 -0.33 2.09
C GLN A 69 -9.26 -1.55 2.72
N VAL A 70 -8.72 -2.05 3.82
CA VAL A 70 -9.33 -3.16 4.57
C VAL A 70 -10.73 -2.78 5.04
N ALA A 71 -10.90 -1.59 5.64
CA ALA A 71 -12.21 -1.11 6.08
C ALA A 71 -13.23 -1.01 4.92
N HIS A 72 -12.77 -0.61 3.73
CA HIS A 72 -13.61 -0.47 2.54
C HIS A 72 -13.99 -1.81 1.90
N PHE A 73 -13.03 -2.73 1.77
CA PHE A 73 -13.22 -3.97 1.01
C PHE A 73 -13.70 -5.15 1.84
N ALA A 74 -13.42 -5.22 3.16
CA ALA A 74 -13.75 -6.34 4.01
C ALA A 74 -15.25 -6.71 4.08
N PRO A 75 -16.22 -5.82 3.84
CA PRO A 75 -17.62 -6.20 3.72
C PRO A 75 -17.93 -7.17 2.57
N ARG A 76 -17.10 -7.20 1.52
CA ARG A 76 -17.33 -8.01 0.30
C ARG A 76 -16.19 -8.98 -0.03
N TYR A 77 -15.02 -8.82 0.58
CA TYR A 77 -13.79 -9.55 0.27
C TYR A 77 -13.12 -10.08 1.54
N ALA A 78 -12.41 -11.19 1.40
CA ALA A 78 -11.39 -11.56 2.37
C ALA A 78 -10.15 -10.71 2.11
N CYS A 79 -9.90 -9.72 2.97
CA CYS A 79 -8.75 -8.82 2.91
C CYS A 79 -7.58 -9.41 3.67
N ILE A 80 -6.52 -9.80 2.97
CA ILE A 80 -5.30 -10.38 3.54
C ILE A 80 -4.21 -9.31 3.54
N THR A 81 -3.80 -8.84 4.72
CA THR A 81 -2.62 -7.98 4.88
C THR A 81 -1.51 -8.77 5.55
N PHE A 82 -0.27 -8.50 5.21
CA PHE A 82 0.90 -9.14 5.82
C PHE A 82 2.06 -8.16 5.94
N ALA A 83 2.94 -8.41 6.90
CA ALA A 83 4.22 -7.72 6.98
C ALA A 83 5.27 -8.57 6.23
N HIS A 84 6.00 -7.97 5.27
CA HIS A 84 7.11 -8.67 4.62
C HIS A 84 8.15 -9.11 5.65
N ARG A 85 8.92 -10.20 5.36
CA ARG A 85 10.07 -10.55 6.22
C ARG A 85 10.99 -9.34 6.39
N GLY A 86 11.52 -9.14 7.59
CA GLY A 86 12.30 -7.98 7.95
C GLY A 86 11.49 -6.78 8.44
N PHE A 87 10.16 -6.80 8.31
CA PHE A 87 9.26 -5.74 8.77
C PHE A 87 8.42 -6.19 9.97
N ALA A 88 8.35 -5.34 10.99
CA ALA A 88 7.52 -5.64 12.16
C ALA A 88 6.03 -5.73 11.78
N PRO A 89 5.28 -6.73 12.34
CA PRO A 89 5.67 -7.69 13.36
C PRO A 89 6.17 -9.04 12.83
N SER A 90 6.55 -9.16 11.55
CA SER A 90 7.27 -10.32 11.04
C SER A 90 8.70 -10.38 11.58
N SER A 91 9.39 -11.51 11.39
CA SER A 91 10.76 -11.69 11.88
C SER A 91 11.70 -10.64 11.29
N SER A 92 12.53 -10.04 12.13
CA SER A 92 13.70 -9.28 11.69
C SER A 92 14.74 -10.21 11.04
N ILE A 93 15.51 -9.67 10.10
CA ILE A 93 16.53 -10.41 9.36
C ILE A 93 17.89 -9.76 9.61
N ALA A 94 18.83 -10.51 10.15
CA ALA A 94 20.21 -10.03 10.31
C ALA A 94 20.80 -9.64 8.94
N GLY A 95 21.38 -8.46 8.84
CA GLY A 95 21.86 -7.90 7.57
C GLY A 95 20.78 -7.41 6.62
N GLY A 96 19.51 -7.41 7.04
CA GLY A 96 18.33 -6.99 6.28
C GLY A 96 17.82 -8.04 5.29
N PRO A 97 16.53 -7.95 4.91
CA PRO A 97 15.90 -8.92 4.01
C PRO A 97 16.40 -8.80 2.57
N ASP A 98 16.34 -9.93 1.83
CA ASP A 98 16.53 -9.94 0.38
C ASP A 98 15.16 -9.84 -0.32
N PRO A 99 14.93 -8.82 -1.18
CA PRO A 99 13.69 -8.71 -1.95
C PRO A 99 13.39 -9.91 -2.86
N ALA A 100 14.40 -10.69 -3.25
CA ALA A 100 14.23 -11.90 -4.06
C ALA A 100 13.36 -12.97 -3.37
N ASP A 101 13.31 -12.96 -2.03
CA ASP A 101 12.51 -13.89 -1.23
C ASP A 101 11.03 -13.53 -1.16
N TYR A 102 10.67 -12.26 -1.39
CA TYR A 102 9.32 -11.74 -1.11
C TYR A 102 8.21 -12.42 -1.91
N ALA A 103 8.45 -12.67 -3.20
CA ALA A 103 7.46 -13.36 -4.04
C ALA A 103 7.23 -14.81 -3.58
N GLY A 104 8.29 -15.49 -3.12
CA GLY A 104 8.20 -16.83 -2.55
C GLY A 104 7.45 -16.86 -1.21
N ASP A 105 7.58 -15.80 -0.40
CA ASP A 105 6.81 -15.67 0.85
C ASP A 105 5.33 -15.44 0.57
N LEU A 106 5.03 -14.58 -0.41
CA LEU A 106 3.66 -14.33 -0.84
C LEU A 106 3.01 -15.60 -1.38
N ALA A 107 3.72 -16.38 -2.21
CA ALA A 107 3.23 -17.65 -2.75
C ALA A 107 2.90 -18.64 -1.61
N ALA A 108 3.79 -18.76 -0.63
CA ALA A 108 3.57 -19.64 0.52
C ALA A 108 2.41 -19.15 1.41
N LEU A 109 2.21 -17.83 1.55
CA LEU A 109 1.06 -17.28 2.28
C LEU A 109 -0.26 -17.62 1.58
N ILE A 110 -0.31 -17.48 0.26
CA ILE A 110 -1.49 -17.81 -0.57
C ILE A 110 -1.80 -19.31 -0.46
N GLU A 111 -0.79 -20.16 -0.53
CA GLU A 111 -0.92 -21.62 -0.35
C GLU A 111 -1.37 -21.99 1.08
N HIS A 112 -0.74 -21.41 2.10
CA HIS A 112 -1.09 -21.62 3.51
C HIS A 112 -2.55 -21.29 3.82
N LEU A 113 -3.09 -20.26 3.16
CA LEU A 113 -4.48 -19.84 3.32
C LEU A 113 -5.45 -20.63 2.41
N GLY A 114 -4.96 -21.52 1.56
CA GLY A 114 -5.76 -22.33 0.64
C GLY A 114 -6.47 -21.49 -0.43
N LEU A 115 -5.88 -20.36 -0.85
CA LEU A 115 -6.49 -19.45 -1.81
C LEU A 115 -6.27 -19.96 -3.24
N ALA A 116 -7.35 -20.33 -3.92
CA ALA A 116 -7.30 -20.80 -5.30
C ALA A 116 -7.04 -19.65 -6.28
N GLU A 117 -7.63 -18.51 -6.03
CA GLU A 117 -7.56 -17.29 -6.84
C GLU A 117 -7.37 -16.07 -5.93
N VAL A 118 -6.55 -15.13 -6.36
CA VAL A 118 -6.27 -13.91 -5.59
C VAL A 118 -6.31 -12.68 -6.48
N ARG A 119 -6.58 -11.55 -5.88
CA ARG A 119 -6.34 -10.21 -6.39
C ARG A 119 -5.24 -9.59 -5.56
N ILE A 120 -4.26 -8.94 -6.16
CA ILE A 120 -3.14 -8.35 -5.43
C ILE A 120 -3.17 -6.83 -5.59
N LEU A 121 -3.14 -6.13 -4.48
CA LEU A 121 -2.91 -4.69 -4.41
C LEU A 121 -1.54 -4.44 -3.78
N ALA A 122 -0.65 -3.82 -4.54
CA ALA A 122 0.75 -3.64 -4.13
C ALA A 122 1.18 -2.18 -4.25
N GLN A 123 1.86 -1.67 -3.25
CA GLN A 123 2.37 -0.30 -3.25
C GLN A 123 3.91 -0.29 -3.18
N SER A 124 4.55 0.53 -4.03
CA SER A 124 6.00 0.78 -3.99
C SER A 124 6.82 -0.53 -3.95
N MET A 125 7.56 -0.79 -2.87
CA MET A 125 8.29 -2.04 -2.65
C MET A 125 7.41 -3.29 -2.84
N GLY A 126 6.15 -3.24 -2.39
CA GLY A 126 5.20 -4.35 -2.58
C GLY A 126 4.99 -4.72 -4.04
N GLY A 127 5.19 -3.77 -4.96
CA GLY A 127 5.16 -4.04 -6.41
C GLY A 127 6.25 -5.03 -6.85
N THR A 128 7.44 -5.00 -6.24
CA THR A 128 8.50 -6.00 -6.49
C THR A 128 8.00 -7.41 -6.18
N THR A 129 7.32 -7.56 -5.03
CA THR A 129 6.70 -8.84 -4.62
C THR A 129 5.63 -9.27 -5.60
N ALA A 130 4.72 -8.35 -5.96
CA ALA A 130 3.53 -8.65 -6.75
C ALA A 130 3.86 -8.96 -8.22
N VAL A 131 4.77 -8.20 -8.84
CA VAL A 131 5.21 -8.45 -10.23
C VAL A 131 5.92 -9.81 -10.33
N GLU A 132 6.87 -10.10 -9.45
CA GLU A 132 7.55 -11.41 -9.47
C GLU A 132 6.61 -12.58 -9.14
N TYR A 133 5.62 -12.38 -8.27
CA TYR A 133 4.59 -13.37 -8.04
C TYR A 133 3.75 -13.61 -9.31
N ALA A 134 3.27 -12.53 -9.94
CA ALA A 134 2.45 -12.61 -11.14
C ALA A 134 3.14 -13.35 -12.30
N LEU A 135 4.44 -13.08 -12.49
CA LEU A 135 5.24 -13.71 -13.54
C LEU A 135 5.55 -15.19 -13.28
N ARG A 136 5.55 -15.62 -12.01
CA ARG A 136 5.87 -17.01 -11.63
C ARG A 136 4.64 -17.89 -11.42
N HIS A 137 3.45 -17.29 -11.23
CA HIS A 137 2.22 -17.99 -10.85
C HIS A 137 1.05 -17.59 -11.75
N THR A 138 1.23 -17.72 -13.05
CA THR A 138 0.20 -17.45 -14.06
C THR A 138 -1.07 -18.30 -13.82
N GLY A 139 -2.23 -17.72 -14.07
CA GLY A 139 -3.53 -18.40 -13.92
C GLY A 139 -4.14 -18.39 -12.50
N LYS A 140 -3.38 -17.97 -11.46
CA LYS A 140 -3.91 -17.80 -10.09
C LYS A 140 -4.32 -16.36 -9.77
N LEU A 141 -3.82 -15.41 -10.54
CA LEU A 141 -4.03 -13.99 -10.33
C LEU A 141 -5.20 -13.48 -11.19
N LYS A 142 -6.26 -13.01 -10.54
CA LYS A 142 -7.44 -12.45 -11.22
C LYS A 142 -7.26 -10.97 -11.58
N ALA A 143 -6.52 -10.23 -10.79
CA ALA A 143 -6.25 -8.81 -11.03
C ALA A 143 -5.00 -8.37 -10.25
N LEU A 144 -4.26 -7.45 -10.84
CA LEU A 144 -3.08 -6.82 -10.25
C LEU A 144 -3.25 -5.30 -10.22
N VAL A 145 -3.16 -4.71 -9.03
CA VAL A 145 -3.12 -3.26 -8.84
C VAL A 145 -1.74 -2.85 -8.35
N LEU A 146 -1.09 -1.97 -9.09
CA LEU A 146 0.25 -1.45 -8.84
C LEU A 146 0.15 0.04 -8.48
N ALA A 147 0.19 0.34 -7.19
CA ALA A 147 0.09 1.70 -6.68
C ALA A 147 1.47 2.34 -6.54
N SER A 148 1.74 3.40 -7.29
CA SER A 148 3.01 4.15 -7.26
C SER A 148 4.23 3.23 -7.31
N THR A 149 4.26 2.32 -8.27
CA THR A 149 5.35 1.34 -8.43
C THR A 149 5.48 0.81 -9.84
N THR A 150 6.69 0.49 -10.23
CA THR A 150 7.01 -0.30 -11.43
C THR A 150 7.40 -1.75 -11.08
N GLY A 151 7.38 -2.10 -9.79
CA GLY A 151 7.81 -3.43 -9.32
C GLY A 151 9.27 -3.71 -9.65
N THR A 152 9.52 -4.84 -10.33
CA THR A 152 10.84 -5.23 -10.85
C THR A 152 11.11 -4.73 -12.27
N ILE A 153 10.17 -4.00 -12.88
CA ILE A 153 10.37 -3.38 -14.20
C ILE A 153 11.34 -2.21 -14.04
N ASP A 154 12.37 -2.21 -14.89
CA ASP A 154 13.36 -1.15 -14.93
C ASP A 154 12.88 0.01 -15.82
N PRO A 155 12.62 1.21 -15.25
CA PRO A 155 12.22 2.36 -16.04
C PRO A 155 13.25 2.78 -17.09
N ALA A 156 14.53 2.47 -16.89
CA ALA A 156 15.56 2.76 -17.88
C ALA A 156 15.42 1.93 -19.19
N ARG A 157 14.59 0.88 -19.14
CA ARG A 157 14.26 0.04 -20.32
C ARG A 157 12.95 0.46 -21.02
N MET A 158 12.31 1.53 -20.57
CA MET A 158 11.19 2.14 -21.30
C MET A 158 11.64 2.68 -22.66
N ARG A 159 10.69 2.85 -23.57
CA ARG A 159 10.93 3.44 -24.88
C ARG A 159 11.10 4.96 -24.77
N GLU A 160 11.59 5.57 -25.83
CA GLU A 160 11.57 7.02 -25.94
C GLU A 160 10.14 7.52 -26.27
N PRO A 161 9.75 8.72 -25.82
CA PRO A 161 10.58 9.73 -25.12
C PRO A 161 10.67 9.54 -23.59
N GLU A 162 9.93 8.60 -22.98
CA GLU A 162 9.81 8.47 -21.52
C GLU A 162 11.15 8.14 -20.86
N ARG A 163 12.00 7.37 -21.54
CA ARG A 163 13.32 7.06 -21.03
C ARG A 163 14.19 8.31 -20.85
N SER A 164 14.16 9.22 -21.82
CA SER A 164 14.93 10.48 -21.74
C SER A 164 14.42 11.41 -20.63
N ARG A 165 13.14 11.37 -20.28
CA ARG A 165 12.53 12.16 -19.19
C ARG A 165 13.00 11.74 -17.80
N LEU A 166 13.53 10.51 -17.63
CA LEU A 166 13.93 9.99 -16.30
C LEU A 166 14.98 10.84 -15.63
N GLN A 167 15.97 11.33 -16.38
CA GLN A 167 17.06 12.12 -15.80
C GLN A 167 16.58 13.49 -15.30
N GLU A 168 15.73 14.16 -16.07
CA GLU A 168 15.14 15.43 -15.69
C GLU A 168 14.23 15.27 -14.47
N TRP A 169 13.34 14.26 -14.49
CA TRP A 169 12.47 13.96 -13.36
C TRP A 169 13.30 13.63 -12.11
N ALA A 170 14.35 12.82 -12.22
CA ALA A 170 15.20 12.44 -11.09
C ALA A 170 15.87 13.66 -10.44
N ALA A 171 16.35 14.62 -11.23
CA ALA A 171 16.93 15.86 -10.71
C ALA A 171 15.88 16.72 -9.99
N ALA A 172 14.70 16.88 -10.57
CA ALA A 172 13.60 17.66 -9.97
C ALA A 172 13.09 17.00 -8.67
N SER A 173 12.87 15.67 -8.69
CA SER A 173 12.39 14.93 -7.53
C SER A 173 13.41 14.89 -6.40
N ALA A 174 14.72 14.82 -6.69
CA ALA A 174 15.77 14.89 -5.68
C ALA A 174 15.77 16.23 -4.97
N HIS A 175 15.59 17.35 -5.70
CA HIS A 175 15.49 18.69 -5.11
C HIS A 175 14.27 18.81 -4.18
N ALA A 176 13.09 18.39 -4.65
CA ALA A 176 11.85 18.41 -3.85
C ALA A 176 11.91 17.47 -2.64
N SER A 177 12.54 16.30 -2.78
CA SER A 177 12.76 15.36 -1.68
C SER A 177 13.67 15.94 -0.60
N ALA A 178 14.74 16.66 -1.00
CA ALA A 178 15.62 17.34 -0.07
C ALA A 178 14.88 18.47 0.69
N ASP A 179 13.95 19.18 0.03
CA ASP A 179 13.11 20.17 0.70
C ASP A 179 12.18 19.52 1.72
N CYS A 180 11.50 18.43 1.36
CA CYS A 180 10.68 17.65 2.31
C CYS A 180 11.50 17.23 3.53
N ALA A 181 12.71 16.69 3.33
CA ALA A 181 13.58 16.26 4.42
C ALA A 181 13.95 17.40 5.37
N ARG A 182 14.32 18.59 4.83
CA ARG A 182 14.61 19.79 5.65
C ARG A 182 13.42 20.23 6.50
N ARG A 183 12.20 20.02 6.01
CA ARG A 183 10.94 20.38 6.69
C ARG A 183 10.41 19.26 7.61
N GLY A 184 11.14 18.15 7.76
CA GLY A 184 10.69 16.97 8.55
C GLY A 184 9.48 16.25 7.93
N ILE A 185 9.26 16.40 6.63
CA ILE A 185 8.19 15.75 5.88
C ILE A 185 8.70 14.40 5.35
N HIS A 186 7.94 13.34 5.58
CA HIS A 186 8.26 12.04 4.99
C HIS A 186 8.02 12.07 3.47
N VAL A 187 9.06 11.81 2.66
CA VAL A 187 9.03 11.97 1.20
C VAL A 187 7.91 11.15 0.56
N ALA A 188 7.69 9.91 1.02
CA ALA A 188 6.62 9.06 0.47
C ALA A 188 5.20 9.49 0.92
N ALA A 189 5.08 10.31 1.97
CA ALA A 189 3.81 10.93 2.34
C ALA A 189 3.54 12.23 1.56
N GLY A 190 4.60 12.95 1.22
CA GLY A 190 4.52 14.18 0.44
C GLY A 190 4.14 15.42 1.24
N ALA A 191 4.46 16.59 0.67
CA ALA A 191 4.21 17.87 1.30
C ALA A 191 2.72 18.19 1.42
N ARG A 192 1.92 17.74 0.46
CA ARG A 192 0.46 17.95 0.44
C ARG A 192 -0.22 17.22 1.60
N MET A 193 0.05 15.91 1.79
CA MET A 193 -0.49 15.18 2.95
C MET A 193 -0.07 15.82 4.27
N ALA A 194 1.19 16.26 4.39
CA ALA A 194 1.67 16.91 5.60
C ALA A 194 0.93 18.22 5.92
N SER A 195 0.51 19.00 4.91
CA SER A 195 -0.20 20.26 5.08
C SER A 195 -1.71 20.11 5.20
N GLU A 196 -2.33 19.30 4.35
CA GLU A 196 -3.79 19.14 4.30
C GLU A 196 -4.30 18.12 5.33
N GLN A 197 -3.50 17.10 5.65
CA GLN A 197 -3.88 15.96 6.47
C GLN A 197 -2.80 15.62 7.53
N PRO A 198 -2.47 16.57 8.44
CA PRO A 198 -1.34 16.39 9.37
C PRO A 198 -1.48 15.19 10.29
N ALA A 199 -2.70 14.83 10.69
CA ALA A 199 -2.96 13.61 11.49
C ALA A 199 -2.62 12.33 10.69
N LEU A 200 -2.95 12.32 9.41
CA LEU A 200 -2.66 11.19 8.52
C LEU A 200 -1.14 11.08 8.25
N HIS A 201 -0.46 12.22 8.05
CA HIS A 201 1.00 12.27 7.94
C HIS A 201 1.69 11.76 9.22
N LEU A 202 1.18 12.13 10.40
CA LEU A 202 1.68 11.62 11.68
C LEU A 202 1.51 10.10 11.78
N LEU A 203 0.34 9.57 11.45
CA LEU A 203 0.08 8.12 11.44
C LEU A 203 1.02 7.39 10.48
N TYR A 204 1.23 7.93 9.27
CA TYR A 204 2.16 7.37 8.29
C TYR A 204 3.58 7.24 8.87
N ARG A 205 4.07 8.30 9.52
CA ARG A 205 5.39 8.29 10.18
C ARG A 205 5.47 7.25 11.30
N HIS A 206 4.44 7.14 12.14
CA HIS A 206 4.42 6.15 13.21
C HIS A 206 4.45 4.71 12.69
N ILE A 207 3.76 4.44 11.57
CA ILE A 207 3.83 3.12 10.90
C ILE A 207 5.25 2.88 10.37
N ASP A 208 5.88 3.88 9.76
CA ASP A 208 7.27 3.81 9.28
C ASP A 208 8.26 3.58 10.43
N ASP A 209 8.07 4.23 11.57
CA ASP A 209 8.91 4.13 12.77
C ASP A 209 8.85 2.74 13.43
N MET A 210 7.77 1.95 13.21
CA MET A 210 7.72 0.54 13.66
C MET A 210 8.85 -0.31 13.05
N ASN A 211 9.45 0.16 11.96
CA ASN A 211 10.58 -0.48 11.26
C ASN A 211 11.88 0.35 11.37
N ALA A 212 12.05 1.09 12.45
CA ALA A 212 13.23 1.97 12.67
C ALA A 212 14.55 1.19 12.72
N SER A 213 14.53 -0.09 13.13
CA SER A 213 15.73 -0.94 13.17
C SER A 213 16.13 -1.50 11.80
N LEU A 214 15.32 -1.34 10.76
CA LEU A 214 15.61 -1.81 9.41
C LEU A 214 16.54 -0.82 8.71
N ASP A 215 17.63 -1.31 8.12
CA ASP A 215 18.47 -0.52 7.22
C ASP A 215 17.74 -0.29 5.87
N LYS A 216 16.82 0.70 5.88
CA LYS A 216 16.03 1.07 4.70
C LYS A 216 16.86 1.58 3.52
N PRO A 217 17.97 2.34 3.72
CA PRO A 217 18.90 2.68 2.65
C PRO A 217 19.49 1.46 1.94
N ALA A 218 20.01 0.48 2.69
CA ALA A 218 20.56 -0.75 2.09
C ALA A 218 19.46 -1.57 1.37
N LEU A 219 18.28 -1.70 1.96
CA LEU A 219 17.16 -2.38 1.31
C LEU A 219 16.71 -1.67 0.04
N ARG A 220 16.67 -0.33 0.03
CA ARG A 220 16.37 0.45 -1.18
C ARG A 220 17.36 0.16 -2.30
N GLN A 221 18.64 0.05 -2.00
CA GLN A 221 19.66 -0.32 -3.00
C GLN A 221 19.42 -1.73 -3.57
N ARG A 222 19.04 -2.71 -2.72
CA ARG A 222 18.68 -4.06 -3.17
C ARG A 222 17.46 -4.05 -4.08
N LEU A 223 16.42 -3.28 -3.74
CA LEU A 223 15.22 -3.11 -4.56
C LEU A 223 15.53 -2.48 -5.91
N MET A 224 16.42 -1.49 -5.96
CA MET A 224 16.87 -0.89 -7.22
C MET A 224 17.61 -1.92 -8.10
N ARG A 225 18.47 -2.75 -7.52
CA ARG A 225 19.17 -3.83 -8.26
C ARG A 225 18.22 -4.92 -8.74
N ALA A 226 17.09 -5.13 -8.07
CA ALA A 226 16.07 -6.09 -8.48
C ALA A 226 15.23 -5.62 -9.68
N ARG A 227 15.34 -4.35 -10.09
CA ARG A 227 14.70 -3.82 -11.30
C ARG A 227 15.47 -4.26 -12.53
N THR A 228 15.10 -5.39 -13.09
CA THR A 228 15.80 -6.01 -14.25
C THR A 228 14.86 -6.32 -15.41
N ARG A 229 13.55 -6.26 -15.19
CA ARG A 229 12.53 -6.62 -16.19
C ARG A 229 12.35 -5.53 -17.24
N ALA A 230 12.12 -5.93 -18.49
CA ALA A 230 11.61 -5.02 -19.50
C ALA A 230 10.10 -4.78 -19.27
N PRO A 231 9.56 -3.61 -19.67
CA PRO A 231 8.14 -3.31 -19.57
C PRO A 231 7.24 -4.39 -20.16
N GLU A 232 7.59 -4.91 -21.34
CA GLU A 232 6.83 -5.91 -22.06
C GLU A 232 6.72 -7.26 -21.35
N GLU A 233 7.66 -7.58 -20.46
CA GLU A 233 7.64 -8.84 -19.70
C GLU A 233 6.40 -8.96 -18.79
N LEU A 234 5.80 -7.83 -18.37
CA LEU A 234 4.60 -7.84 -17.54
C LEU A 234 3.39 -8.45 -18.26
N ALA A 235 3.40 -8.49 -19.58
CA ALA A 235 2.33 -9.16 -20.36
C ALA A 235 2.17 -10.65 -20.00
N ALA A 236 3.24 -11.29 -19.52
CA ALA A 236 3.20 -12.69 -19.08
C ALA A 236 2.45 -12.91 -17.75
N ALA A 237 2.03 -11.86 -17.07
CA ALA A 237 1.19 -11.99 -15.85
C ALA A 237 -0.20 -12.59 -16.15
N ASP A 238 -0.67 -12.51 -17.39
CA ASP A 238 -1.92 -13.08 -17.91
C ASP A 238 -3.14 -12.72 -17.04
N CYS A 239 -3.20 -11.48 -16.58
CA CYS A 239 -4.34 -10.93 -15.84
C CYS A 239 -4.47 -9.43 -16.10
N PRO A 240 -5.66 -8.83 -15.88
CA PRO A 240 -5.82 -7.38 -15.91
C PRO A 240 -4.87 -6.69 -14.93
N VAL A 241 -4.20 -5.61 -15.37
CA VAL A 241 -3.28 -4.80 -14.57
C VAL A 241 -3.75 -3.35 -14.52
N LEU A 242 -3.81 -2.78 -13.33
CA LEU A 242 -4.10 -1.38 -13.10
C LEU A 242 -2.94 -0.71 -12.38
N PHE A 243 -2.30 0.25 -13.03
CA PHE A 243 -1.43 1.20 -12.35
C PHE A 243 -2.27 2.36 -11.81
N ILE A 244 -2.06 2.71 -10.54
CA ILE A 244 -2.61 3.94 -9.95
C ILE A 244 -1.46 4.74 -9.37
N VAL A 245 -1.27 5.96 -9.86
CA VAL A 245 -0.16 6.84 -9.47
C VAL A 245 -0.66 8.20 -9.02
N GLY A 246 0.05 8.82 -8.10
CA GLY A 246 -0.15 10.22 -7.76
C GLY A 246 0.72 11.11 -8.64
N ASP A 247 0.18 12.22 -9.15
CA ASP A 247 0.91 13.11 -10.05
C ASP A 247 2.08 13.84 -9.35
N GLU A 248 2.04 13.95 -8.01
CA GLU A 248 3.08 14.57 -7.18
C GLU A 248 4.07 13.54 -6.60
N ASP A 249 4.14 12.33 -7.16
CA ASP A 249 5.07 11.28 -6.68
C ASP A 249 6.54 11.69 -6.90
N LEU A 250 7.30 11.77 -5.80
CA LEU A 250 8.73 12.10 -5.77
C LEU A 250 9.64 10.86 -5.69
N VAL A 251 9.07 9.65 -5.66
CA VAL A 251 9.81 8.40 -5.45
C VAL A 251 9.84 7.55 -6.71
N ILE A 252 8.72 7.50 -7.43
CA ILE A 252 8.56 6.75 -8.68
C ILE A 252 8.00 7.73 -9.73
N PRO A 253 8.61 7.83 -10.92
CA PRO A 253 8.11 8.73 -11.96
C PRO A 253 6.69 8.34 -12.40
N PRO A 254 5.68 9.22 -12.24
CA PRO A 254 4.29 8.89 -12.59
C PRO A 254 4.11 8.42 -14.03
N PHE A 255 4.80 9.05 -14.98
CA PHE A 255 4.75 8.69 -16.40
C PHE A 255 5.29 7.28 -16.72
N ALA A 256 6.02 6.64 -15.79
CA ALA A 256 6.46 5.26 -15.99
C ALA A 256 5.27 4.28 -16.06
N ALA A 257 4.18 4.58 -15.35
CA ALA A 257 2.96 3.79 -15.41
C ALA A 257 2.35 3.80 -16.83
N ASP A 258 2.28 4.97 -17.47
CA ASP A 258 1.78 5.11 -18.84
C ASP A 258 2.69 4.40 -19.84
N ALA A 259 4.00 4.57 -19.70
CA ALA A 259 4.99 3.94 -20.59
C ALA A 259 4.89 2.40 -20.54
N ILE A 260 4.70 1.83 -19.35
CA ILE A 260 4.52 0.39 -19.18
C ILE A 260 3.16 -0.05 -19.72
N ALA A 261 2.08 0.66 -19.39
CA ALA A 261 0.74 0.33 -19.87
C ALA A 261 0.64 0.41 -21.40
N ALA A 262 1.38 1.29 -22.06
CA ALA A 262 1.39 1.42 -23.51
C ALA A 262 1.94 0.17 -24.25
N VAL A 263 2.73 -0.67 -23.57
CA VAL A 263 3.33 -1.89 -24.17
C VAL A 263 2.82 -3.20 -23.57
N VAL A 264 1.92 -3.12 -22.59
CA VAL A 264 1.29 -4.28 -21.93
C VAL A 264 -0.21 -4.27 -22.22
N PRO A 265 -0.71 -5.14 -23.11
CA PRO A 265 -2.08 -5.04 -23.65
C PRO A 265 -3.19 -5.09 -22.59
N GLN A 266 -2.98 -5.82 -21.48
CA GLN A 266 -3.95 -5.95 -20.39
C GLN A 266 -3.76 -4.89 -19.28
N ALA A 267 -2.81 -3.95 -19.43
CA ALA A 267 -2.54 -2.92 -18.46
C ALA A 267 -3.20 -1.59 -18.84
N ARG A 268 -3.54 -0.82 -17.82
CA ARG A 268 -3.93 0.59 -17.92
C ARG A 268 -3.33 1.40 -16.78
N ALA A 269 -3.08 2.67 -17.02
CA ALA A 269 -2.65 3.62 -16.02
C ALA A 269 -3.78 4.59 -15.66
N LEU A 270 -3.81 4.99 -14.39
CA LEU A 270 -4.73 5.97 -13.85
C LEU A 270 -3.95 6.92 -12.95
N HIS A 271 -4.13 8.21 -13.17
CA HIS A 271 -3.51 9.26 -12.40
C HIS A 271 -4.49 9.85 -11.39
N ILE A 272 -4.03 10.08 -10.17
CA ILE A 272 -4.76 10.83 -9.15
C ILE A 272 -4.03 12.14 -8.95
N ALA A 273 -4.64 13.23 -9.40
CA ALA A 273 -4.15 14.58 -9.16
C ALA A 273 -4.08 14.87 -7.65
N ASP A 274 -3.24 15.81 -7.26
CA ASP A 274 -3.09 16.24 -5.88
C ASP A 274 -2.74 15.10 -4.90
N ALA A 275 -1.97 14.11 -5.35
CA ALA A 275 -1.51 12.97 -4.56
C ALA A 275 -0.03 12.67 -4.79
N GLY A 276 0.67 12.32 -3.71
CA GLY A 276 2.07 11.89 -3.74
C GLY A 276 2.23 10.38 -3.89
N HIS A 277 3.40 9.87 -3.44
CA HIS A 277 3.77 8.46 -3.56
C HIS A 277 2.85 7.49 -2.83
N SER A 278 2.24 7.90 -1.73
CA SER A 278 1.34 7.05 -0.96
C SER A 278 -0.13 7.31 -1.31
N VAL A 279 -0.44 7.31 -2.60
CA VAL A 279 -1.76 7.64 -3.17
C VAL A 279 -2.93 6.90 -2.49
N TYR A 280 -2.74 5.61 -2.15
CA TYR A 280 -3.73 4.77 -1.47
C TYR A 280 -4.02 5.23 -0.03
N PHE A 281 -3.03 5.87 0.60
CA PHE A 281 -3.10 6.35 1.98
C PHE A 281 -3.65 7.79 2.02
N GLU A 282 -3.20 8.62 1.10
CA GLU A 282 -3.50 10.05 1.01
C GLU A 282 -4.88 10.34 0.41
N ARG A 283 -5.25 9.63 -0.64
CA ARG A 283 -6.52 9.77 -1.38
C ARG A 283 -7.33 8.48 -1.35
N ALA A 284 -7.46 7.88 -0.16
CA ALA A 284 -7.99 6.54 0.03
C ALA A 284 -9.39 6.35 -0.58
N GLN A 285 -10.29 7.32 -0.44
CA GLN A 285 -11.64 7.20 -0.99
C GLN A 285 -11.63 7.05 -2.51
N LEU A 286 -10.89 7.92 -3.19
CA LEU A 286 -10.78 7.91 -4.65
C LEU A 286 -10.03 6.66 -5.14
N PHE A 287 -8.94 6.31 -4.45
CA PHE A 287 -8.21 5.08 -4.72
C PHE A 287 -9.11 3.84 -4.62
N ASN A 288 -9.87 3.73 -3.52
CA ASN A 288 -10.76 2.59 -3.28
C ASN A 288 -11.85 2.49 -4.34
N GLN A 289 -12.43 3.61 -4.76
CA GLN A 289 -13.44 3.64 -5.82
C GLN A 289 -12.87 3.10 -7.14
N HIS A 290 -11.72 3.60 -7.59
CA HIS A 290 -11.08 3.13 -8.83
C HIS A 290 -10.69 1.65 -8.77
N VAL A 291 -10.21 1.20 -7.60
CA VAL A 291 -9.90 -0.23 -7.40
C VAL A 291 -11.18 -1.06 -7.45
N ALA A 292 -12.26 -0.64 -6.77
CA ALA A 292 -13.54 -1.36 -6.81
C ALA A 292 -14.08 -1.51 -8.24
N ASP A 293 -14.11 -0.41 -9.00
CA ASP A 293 -14.52 -0.40 -10.41
C ASP A 293 -13.66 -1.32 -11.28
N PHE A 294 -12.37 -1.40 -10.97
CA PHE A 294 -11.44 -2.28 -11.68
C PHE A 294 -11.69 -3.75 -11.35
N LEU A 295 -11.83 -4.09 -10.08
CA LEU A 295 -12.02 -5.47 -9.62
C LEU A 295 -13.37 -6.03 -10.10
N GLU A 296 -14.43 -5.22 -10.16
CA GLU A 296 -15.75 -5.62 -10.69
C GLU A 296 -15.70 -5.98 -12.18
N ARG A 297 -14.83 -5.32 -12.95
CA ARG A 297 -14.64 -5.63 -14.39
C ARG A 297 -13.71 -6.82 -14.64
N ALA A 298 -12.85 -7.13 -13.68
CA ALA A 298 -11.91 -8.25 -13.78
C ALA A 298 -12.52 -9.60 -13.38
N GLY A 299 -13.71 -9.61 -12.80
CA GLY A 299 -14.49 -10.82 -12.44
C GLY A 299 -14.27 -11.29 -11.01
#